data_dd8fd4400f34c9ec25ba72267f9c39f0
#
_entry.id   dd8fd4400f34c9ec25ba72267f9c39f0
#
_cell.length_a   1.000
_cell.length_b   1.000
_cell.length_c   1.000
_cell.angle_alpha   90.00
_cell.angle_beta   90.00
_cell.angle_gamma   90.00
#
_symmetry.space_group_name_H-M   'P 1'
#
loop_
_entity.id
_entity.type
_entity.pdbx_description
1 polymer ?
#
loop_
_entity_poly.entity_id
_entity_poly.type
_entity_poly.pdbx_seq_one_letter_code
_entity_poly.pdbx_strand_id
1 'polypeptide(L)'
;QKQGANTLVLEYLHGLGGLSTLGMIGVYWDGFRGGYTAHIDKSVLAMAPKDHPRQPKGEGRFPADWKMEWHRKELLQAGGKLWFGVMGCGALIEGSQVKGVVVATPFGRGVILSKILIDSTGSADIAIAAGAAFDYTGKKTIAVQGAGTGKWAPGDYYNNNDWLFVDDTDILDVSRAFVQAKTKLQGQYDLVKIPQTRERRRIIGDYIISVYDVINHRRYPDTISYHKSSFDTHGMIIDPLFILNPPEKRHKIYDADVPLRCLLPKGLEGILTTGLGASAHRDAMPVIRMQPCLQNQGYAVGYLSALCVKENKSPRKIDIKKVQRHLVKIGNLPERVLTDKEFKGFSNSEMKKAIASVTDNYKGLEILLTDPERCIQLASKQIAGATMPEEKVILASILCILGQGKHAPVLAEAIRQYKDWDEGWHYT
;
A
#
# COMPACT_ATOMS: atom_id res chain seq x y z
N GLN A 1 20.07 10.68 7.88
CA GLN A 1 21.44 11.18 7.90
C GLN A 1 21.52 12.72 7.94
N LYS A 2 20.82 13.47 7.10
CA LYS A 2 20.82 14.95 7.09
C LYS A 2 20.47 15.60 8.44
N GLN A 3 19.85 14.87 9.34
CA GLN A 3 19.55 15.31 10.71
C GLN A 3 20.65 14.91 11.73
N GLY A 4 21.79 14.43 11.26
CA GLY A 4 22.94 14.05 12.09
C GLY A 4 22.91 12.63 12.66
N ALA A 5 21.92 11.81 12.32
CA ALA A 5 21.90 10.40 12.72
C ALA A 5 22.88 9.58 11.87
N ASN A 6 23.69 8.72 12.51
CA ASN A 6 24.53 7.75 11.77
C ASN A 6 23.61 6.73 11.09
N THR A 7 23.66 6.67 9.76
CA THR A 7 22.73 5.89 8.95
C THR A 7 23.47 4.92 8.05
N LEU A 8 23.07 3.65 8.08
CA LEU A 8 23.49 2.61 7.14
C LEU A 8 22.26 2.10 6.37
N VAL A 9 22.36 2.09 5.06
CA VAL A 9 21.39 1.45 4.17
C VAL A 9 21.94 0.11 3.73
N LEU A 10 21.16 -0.93 3.91
CA LEU A 10 21.43 -2.29 3.45
C LEU A 10 20.48 -2.57 2.27
N GLU A 11 21.04 -3.02 1.17
CA GLU A 11 20.27 -3.37 -0.02
C GLU A 11 20.79 -4.67 -0.62
N TYR A 12 19.91 -5.61 -0.85
CA TYR A 12 20.26 -6.89 -1.47
C TYR A 12 20.68 -6.75 -2.92
N LEU A 13 19.96 -5.90 -3.66
CA LEU A 13 20.27 -5.61 -5.06
C LEU A 13 21.37 -4.53 -5.17
N HIS A 14 21.85 -4.27 -6.37
CA HIS A 14 22.94 -3.33 -6.62
C HIS A 14 22.46 -1.95 -7.06
N GLY A 15 21.30 -1.51 -6.54
CA GLY A 15 20.74 -0.19 -6.83
C GLY A 15 19.63 0.20 -5.86
N LEU A 16 19.51 1.48 -5.59
CA LEU A 16 18.48 2.02 -4.71
C LEU A 16 17.23 2.43 -5.48
N GLY A 17 16.06 2.40 -4.82
CA GLY A 17 14.79 2.91 -5.34
C GLY A 17 13.78 1.83 -5.74
N GLY A 18 14.14 0.54 -5.63
CA GLY A 18 13.22 -0.60 -5.80
C GLY A 18 12.49 -0.57 -7.14
N LEU A 19 11.15 -0.61 -7.11
CA LEU A 19 10.31 -0.65 -8.31
C LEU A 19 10.53 0.54 -9.25
N SER A 20 10.84 1.72 -8.70
CA SER A 20 11.05 2.93 -9.51
C SER A 20 12.36 2.96 -10.28
N THR A 21 13.28 2.07 -9.98
CA THR A 21 14.62 2.01 -10.55
C THR A 21 14.93 0.64 -11.13
N LEU A 22 15.40 -0.30 -10.32
CA LEU A 22 15.70 -1.67 -10.76
C LEU A 22 14.45 -2.42 -11.27
N GLY A 23 13.27 -2.12 -10.72
CA GLY A 23 12.00 -2.64 -11.21
C GLY A 23 11.50 -1.98 -12.51
N MET A 24 12.20 -0.96 -13.00
CA MET A 24 11.98 -0.27 -14.29
C MET A 24 10.62 0.43 -14.44
N ILE A 25 9.86 0.65 -13.35
CA ILE A 25 8.62 1.44 -13.40
C ILE A 25 8.98 2.93 -13.39
N GLY A 26 9.39 3.46 -14.54
CA GLY A 26 9.87 4.82 -14.72
C GLY A 26 8.77 5.88 -14.93
N VAL A 27 7.58 5.63 -14.40
CA VAL A 27 6.44 6.54 -14.49
C VAL A 27 5.60 6.50 -13.23
N TYR A 28 5.07 7.65 -12.83
CA TYR A 28 4.05 7.74 -11.79
C TYR A 28 2.66 7.66 -12.43
N TRP A 29 1.87 6.66 -12.04
CA TRP A 29 0.47 6.58 -12.46
C TRP A 29 -0.36 7.61 -11.73
N ASP A 30 -0.30 7.55 -10.40
CA ASP A 30 -0.97 8.45 -9.49
C ASP A 30 0.03 8.92 -8.41
N GLY A 31 -0.45 9.58 -7.39
CA GLY A 31 0.33 9.96 -6.22
C GLY A 31 0.47 11.46 -6.04
N PHE A 32 0.70 11.84 -4.81
CA PHE A 32 1.00 13.21 -4.44
C PHE A 32 2.46 13.55 -4.75
N ARG A 33 2.68 14.39 -5.74
CA ARG A 33 4.01 14.76 -6.26
C ARG A 33 4.62 16.00 -5.61
N GLY A 34 4.01 16.51 -4.55
CA GLY A 34 4.56 17.62 -3.77
C GLY A 34 5.68 17.19 -2.82
N GLY A 35 6.18 18.13 -2.03
CA GLY A 35 7.14 17.88 -0.97
C GLY A 35 8.47 17.34 -1.45
N TYR A 36 8.97 16.29 -0.78
CA TYR A 36 10.26 15.70 -1.10
C TYR A 36 10.28 15.01 -2.45
N THR A 37 9.15 14.48 -2.91
CA THR A 37 9.05 13.93 -4.27
C THR A 37 9.33 14.98 -5.35
N ALA A 38 8.79 16.19 -5.22
CA ALA A 38 9.11 17.27 -6.15
C ALA A 38 10.60 17.62 -6.16
N HIS A 39 11.26 17.55 -5.02
CA HIS A 39 12.71 17.71 -4.92
C HIS A 39 13.47 16.59 -5.65
N ILE A 40 13.06 15.32 -5.48
CA ILE A 40 13.64 14.18 -6.18
C ILE A 40 13.52 14.39 -7.69
N ASP A 41 12.33 14.64 -8.19
CA ASP A 41 12.05 14.75 -9.61
C ASP A 41 12.89 15.86 -10.26
N LYS A 42 12.91 17.04 -9.66
CA LYS A 42 13.73 18.16 -10.12
C LYS A 42 15.22 17.81 -10.15
N SER A 43 15.72 17.15 -9.12
CA SER A 43 17.14 16.83 -8.98
C SER A 43 17.58 15.71 -9.92
N VAL A 44 16.75 14.70 -10.12
CA VAL A 44 17.01 13.61 -11.08
C VAL A 44 17.06 14.16 -12.51
N LEU A 45 16.09 15.00 -12.90
CA LEU A 45 16.07 15.62 -14.21
C LEU A 45 17.27 16.56 -14.45
N ALA A 46 17.71 17.27 -13.40
CA ALA A 46 18.90 18.13 -13.50
C ALA A 46 20.20 17.34 -13.62
N MET A 47 20.24 16.11 -13.10
CA MET A 47 21.42 15.25 -13.14
C MET A 47 21.52 14.44 -14.44
N ALA A 48 20.39 14.06 -15.04
CA ALA A 48 20.35 13.28 -16.27
C ALA A 48 20.83 14.10 -17.47
N PRO A 49 21.68 13.54 -18.36
CA PRO A 49 22.04 14.20 -19.60
C PRO A 49 20.80 14.55 -20.45
N LYS A 50 20.84 15.69 -21.16
CA LYS A 50 19.70 16.14 -21.97
C LYS A 50 19.38 15.21 -23.14
N ASP A 51 20.38 14.52 -23.65
CA ASP A 51 20.31 13.56 -24.75
C ASP A 51 20.11 12.10 -24.26
N HIS A 52 19.88 11.90 -22.96
CA HIS A 52 19.66 10.57 -22.42
C HIS A 52 18.46 9.89 -23.10
N PRO A 53 18.60 8.66 -23.61
CA PRO A 53 17.54 7.99 -24.39
C PRO A 53 16.25 7.77 -23.61
N ARG A 54 16.32 7.78 -22.28
CA ARG A 54 15.19 7.69 -21.37
C ARG A 54 14.75 9.03 -20.79
N GLN A 55 15.11 10.14 -21.42
CA GLN A 55 14.54 11.44 -21.06
C GLN A 55 13.01 11.35 -21.20
N PRO A 56 12.28 11.60 -20.11
CA PRO A 56 10.85 11.37 -20.10
C PRO A 56 10.13 12.34 -21.05
N LYS A 57 9.45 11.79 -22.03
CA LYS A 57 8.44 12.53 -22.78
C LYS A 57 7.10 12.33 -22.07
N GLY A 58 6.66 13.34 -21.36
CA GLY A 58 5.37 13.32 -20.69
C GLY A 58 5.44 13.43 -19.15
N GLU A 59 4.32 13.82 -18.59
CA GLU A 59 4.18 14.09 -17.17
C GLU A 59 4.35 12.83 -16.32
N GLY A 60 5.08 12.95 -15.21
CA GLY A 60 5.29 11.85 -14.26
C GLY A 60 6.32 10.81 -14.67
N ARG A 61 6.92 10.92 -15.82
CA ARG A 61 8.02 10.02 -16.26
C ARG A 61 9.37 10.52 -15.76
N PHE A 62 10.28 9.60 -15.51
CA PHE A 62 11.63 9.89 -15.06
C PHE A 62 12.62 8.83 -15.57
N PRO A 63 13.91 9.19 -15.75
CA PRO A 63 14.94 8.23 -16.13
C PRO A 63 15.33 7.38 -14.92
N ALA A 64 14.92 6.10 -14.91
CA ALA A 64 15.10 5.18 -13.79
C ALA A 64 16.56 5.01 -13.37
N ASP A 65 17.48 4.95 -14.33
CA ASP A 65 18.92 4.79 -14.07
C ASP A 65 19.50 6.00 -13.33
N TRP A 66 19.13 7.21 -13.78
CA TRP A 66 19.58 8.43 -13.14
C TRP A 66 18.92 8.67 -11.78
N LYS A 67 17.70 8.20 -11.60
CA LYS A 67 17.06 8.22 -10.29
C LYS A 67 17.76 7.28 -9.30
N MET A 68 18.16 6.10 -9.76
CA MET A 68 18.94 5.15 -8.96
C MET A 68 20.27 5.77 -8.52
N GLU A 69 21.00 6.39 -9.46
CA GLU A 69 22.28 7.06 -9.17
C GLU A 69 22.08 8.30 -8.28
N TRP A 70 21.00 9.04 -8.48
CA TRP A 70 20.67 10.16 -7.62
C TRP A 70 20.48 9.72 -6.16
N HIS A 71 19.73 8.64 -5.91
CA HIS A 71 19.53 8.10 -4.56
C HIS A 71 20.86 7.71 -3.90
N ARG A 72 21.74 7.06 -4.65
CA ARG A 72 23.07 6.68 -4.16
C ARG A 72 23.90 7.91 -3.79
N LYS A 73 23.98 8.86 -4.70
CA LYS A 73 24.75 10.10 -4.55
C LYS A 73 24.23 10.92 -3.36
N GLU A 74 22.92 11.11 -3.27
CA GLU A 74 22.28 11.87 -2.21
C GLU A 74 22.53 11.28 -0.82
N LEU A 75 22.47 9.94 -0.69
CA LEU A 75 22.79 9.25 0.55
C LEU A 75 24.26 9.47 0.96
N LEU A 76 25.19 9.24 0.04
CA LEU A 76 26.62 9.36 0.31
C LEU A 76 27.03 10.80 0.60
N GLN A 77 26.52 11.78 -0.13
CA GLN A 77 26.77 13.22 0.12
C GLN A 77 26.22 13.67 1.49
N ALA A 78 25.13 13.06 1.94
CA ALA A 78 24.64 13.32 3.28
C ALA A 78 25.51 12.64 4.38
N GLY A 79 26.55 11.89 4.02
CA GLY A 79 27.39 11.14 4.95
C GLY A 79 26.82 9.78 5.37
N GLY A 80 25.77 9.30 4.70
CA GLY A 80 25.20 7.98 4.93
C GLY A 80 26.12 6.88 4.39
N LYS A 81 25.99 5.70 4.94
CA LYS A 81 26.71 4.49 4.50
C LYS A 81 25.77 3.59 3.69
N LEU A 82 26.33 2.92 2.70
CA LEU A 82 25.59 2.01 1.83
C LEU A 82 26.35 0.70 1.70
N TRP A 83 25.63 -0.40 1.83
CA TRP A 83 26.16 -1.74 1.63
C TRP A 83 25.22 -2.54 0.73
N PHE A 84 25.65 -2.80 -0.48
CA PHE A 84 24.98 -3.64 -1.47
C PHE A 84 25.29 -5.12 -1.30
N GLY A 85 24.45 -6.00 -1.86
CA GLY A 85 24.62 -7.44 -1.81
C GLY A 85 24.40 -8.01 -0.40
N VAL A 86 23.67 -7.30 0.44
CA VAL A 86 23.40 -7.68 1.83
C VAL A 86 21.91 -7.94 2.01
N MET A 87 21.57 -9.17 2.33
CA MET A 87 20.21 -9.58 2.61
C MET A 87 19.93 -9.46 4.11
N GLY A 88 18.93 -8.66 4.49
CA GLY A 88 18.33 -8.74 5.82
C GLY A 88 17.51 -10.03 5.91
N CYS A 89 17.85 -10.92 6.82
CA CYS A 89 17.25 -12.26 6.92
C CYS A 89 16.78 -12.62 8.33
N GLY A 90 16.79 -11.67 9.26
CA GLY A 90 16.33 -11.86 10.62
C GLY A 90 16.42 -10.59 11.44
N ALA A 91 16.04 -10.66 12.70
CA ALA A 91 16.14 -9.56 13.66
C ALA A 91 16.79 -10.02 14.98
N LEU A 92 17.52 -9.11 15.61
CA LEU A 92 17.96 -9.27 16.99
C LEU A 92 16.95 -8.56 17.89
N ILE A 93 16.40 -9.29 18.86
CA ILE A 93 15.32 -8.81 19.71
C ILE A 93 15.69 -9.04 21.18
N GLU A 94 15.37 -8.07 22.02
CA GLU A 94 15.40 -8.17 23.49
C GLU A 94 14.02 -7.79 24.04
N GLY A 95 13.27 -8.78 24.50
CA GLY A 95 11.86 -8.59 24.86
C GLY A 95 11.04 -8.16 23.62
N SER A 96 10.43 -6.98 23.68
CA SER A 96 9.71 -6.37 22.52
C SER A 96 10.58 -5.43 21.69
N GLN A 97 11.84 -5.19 22.10
CA GLN A 97 12.71 -4.21 21.47
C GLN A 97 13.56 -4.85 20.38
N VAL A 98 13.40 -4.40 19.14
CA VAL A 98 14.29 -4.72 18.04
C VAL A 98 15.59 -3.92 18.23
N LYS A 99 16.71 -4.63 18.29
CA LYS A 99 18.06 -4.09 18.55
C LYS A 99 18.96 -4.08 17.33
N GLY A 100 18.54 -4.78 16.28
CA GLY A 100 19.33 -4.86 15.06
C GLY A 100 18.74 -5.83 14.04
N VAL A 101 19.44 -5.95 12.92
CA VAL A 101 19.09 -6.84 11.81
C VAL A 101 20.14 -7.92 11.67
N VAL A 102 19.68 -9.16 11.47
CA VAL A 102 20.55 -10.27 11.06
C VAL A 102 20.71 -10.19 9.54
N VAL A 103 21.94 -10.26 9.08
CA VAL A 103 22.28 -10.12 7.67
C VAL A 103 23.02 -11.34 7.14
N ALA A 104 22.76 -11.69 5.88
CA ALA A 104 23.56 -12.60 5.08
C ALA A 104 24.32 -11.82 4.02
N THR A 105 25.62 -12.12 3.88
CA THR A 105 26.53 -11.49 2.94
C THR A 105 27.38 -12.56 2.26
N PRO A 106 28.09 -12.25 1.15
CA PRO A 106 29.07 -13.18 0.56
C PRO A 106 30.19 -13.62 1.51
N PHE A 107 30.43 -12.86 2.59
CA PHE A 107 31.46 -13.13 3.59
C PHE A 107 30.91 -13.86 4.82
N GLY A 108 29.66 -14.26 4.82
CA GLY A 108 28.98 -14.90 5.92
C GLY A 108 27.82 -14.07 6.49
N ARG A 109 27.31 -14.50 7.63
CA ARG A 109 26.22 -13.83 8.34
C ARG A 109 26.72 -13.07 9.56
N GLY A 110 25.97 -12.02 9.91
CA GLY A 110 26.29 -11.20 11.07
C GLY A 110 25.06 -10.46 11.59
N VAL A 111 25.28 -9.64 12.61
CA VAL A 111 24.25 -8.76 13.16
C VAL A 111 24.72 -7.32 13.08
N ILE A 112 23.85 -6.45 12.59
CA ILE A 112 24.07 -5.01 12.58
C ILE A 112 23.15 -4.39 13.62
N LEU A 113 23.76 -3.81 14.66
CA LEU A 113 23.00 -3.16 15.74
C LEU A 113 22.49 -1.79 15.30
N SER A 114 21.27 -1.45 15.73
CA SER A 114 20.66 -0.15 15.47
C SER A 114 19.80 0.31 16.64
N LYS A 115 19.69 1.62 16.83
CA LYS A 115 18.72 2.21 17.77
C LYS A 115 17.30 2.21 17.20
N ILE A 116 17.17 2.46 15.91
CA ILE A 116 15.92 2.41 15.15
C ILE A 116 16.19 1.69 13.82
N LEU A 117 15.37 0.74 13.50
CA LEU A 117 15.37 0.02 12.24
C LEU A 117 14.18 0.47 11.37
N ILE A 118 14.42 0.73 10.10
CA ILE A 118 13.37 1.01 9.12
C ILE A 118 13.34 -0.17 8.15
N ASP A 119 12.27 -0.95 8.21
CA ASP A 119 12.01 -2.05 7.29
C ASP A 119 11.35 -1.51 6.02
N SER A 120 12.14 -1.44 4.95
CA SER A 120 11.70 -1.03 3.61
C SER A 120 11.81 -2.18 2.60
N THR A 121 11.73 -3.43 3.05
CA THR A 121 11.87 -4.62 2.20
C THR A 121 10.70 -4.82 1.22
N GLY A 122 9.62 -4.06 1.38
CA GLY A 122 8.41 -4.15 0.55
C GLY A 122 7.44 -5.26 0.97
N SER A 123 7.90 -6.20 1.82
CA SER A 123 7.09 -7.30 2.35
C SER A 123 7.22 -7.45 3.87
N ALA A 124 7.69 -6.42 4.57
CA ALA A 124 7.89 -6.39 6.01
C ALA A 124 8.78 -7.56 6.53
N ASP A 125 9.80 -7.93 5.76
CA ASP A 125 10.58 -9.14 6.02
C ASP A 125 11.24 -9.13 7.40
N ILE A 126 11.79 -7.98 7.80
CA ILE A 126 12.49 -7.85 9.07
C ILE A 126 11.51 -7.72 10.24
N ALA A 127 10.42 -6.99 10.06
CA ALA A 127 9.40 -6.87 11.08
C ALA A 127 8.76 -8.24 11.41
N ILE A 128 8.50 -9.05 10.38
CA ILE A 128 7.95 -10.40 10.54
C ILE A 128 8.98 -11.35 11.15
N ALA A 129 10.24 -11.27 10.74
CA ALA A 129 11.32 -12.01 11.37
C ALA A 129 11.54 -11.60 12.85
N ALA A 130 11.15 -10.39 13.22
CA ALA A 130 11.09 -9.92 14.60
C ALA A 130 9.85 -10.40 15.39
N GLY A 131 8.95 -11.15 14.77
CA GLY A 131 7.74 -11.66 15.40
C GLY A 131 6.50 -10.77 15.22
N ALA A 132 6.52 -9.77 14.34
CA ALA A 132 5.33 -9.00 14.03
C ALA A 132 4.23 -9.89 13.45
N ALA A 133 3.01 -9.71 13.94
CA ALA A 133 1.84 -10.26 13.28
C ALA A 133 1.65 -9.62 11.91
N PHE A 134 1.17 -10.38 10.95
CA PHE A 134 1.00 -9.91 9.58
C PHE A 134 -0.22 -10.52 8.90
N ASP A 135 -0.71 -9.82 7.89
CA ASP A 135 -1.66 -10.31 6.93
C ASP A 135 -0.94 -10.68 5.62
N TYR A 136 -1.47 -11.67 4.90
CA TYR A 136 -0.81 -12.24 3.73
C TYR A 136 -1.76 -12.32 2.54
N THR A 137 -1.33 -11.80 1.39
CA THR A 137 -2.02 -11.97 0.12
C THR A 137 -1.61 -13.30 -0.49
N GLY A 138 -2.44 -14.31 -0.36
CA GLY A 138 -2.21 -15.69 -0.79
C GLY A 138 -3.27 -16.20 -1.75
N LYS A 139 -3.40 -17.52 -1.88
CA LYS A 139 -4.31 -18.19 -2.84
C LYS A 139 -5.77 -17.73 -2.81
N LYS A 140 -6.25 -17.25 -1.66
CA LYS A 140 -7.63 -16.77 -1.50
C LYS A 140 -7.81 -15.30 -1.89
N THR A 141 -6.73 -14.55 -1.99
CA THR A 141 -6.76 -13.08 -2.16
C THR A 141 -5.70 -12.64 -3.17
N ILE A 142 -5.52 -13.43 -4.22
CA ILE A 142 -4.44 -13.26 -5.20
C ILE A 142 -4.38 -11.83 -5.71
N ALA A 143 -3.22 -11.20 -5.54
CA ALA A 143 -2.85 -10.02 -6.29
C ALA A 143 -2.26 -10.45 -7.62
N VAL A 144 -2.78 -9.93 -8.69
CA VAL A 144 -2.35 -10.30 -10.03
C VAL A 144 -0.96 -9.90 -10.31
N GLN A 145 -0.32 -10.77 -11.03
CA GLN A 145 0.86 -10.33 -11.73
C GLN A 145 1.13 -11.11 -13.00
N GLY A 146 1.86 -10.49 -13.89
CA GLY A 146 2.40 -11.16 -15.05
C GLY A 146 3.70 -11.88 -14.74
N ALA A 147 4.10 -12.75 -15.63
CA ALA A 147 5.41 -13.39 -15.66
C ALA A 147 6.27 -12.68 -16.71
N GLY A 148 7.33 -11.99 -16.26
CA GLY A 148 8.23 -11.26 -17.14
C GLY A 148 7.86 -9.78 -17.34
N THR A 149 8.62 -9.11 -18.21
CA THR A 149 8.40 -7.71 -18.61
C THR A 149 8.09 -7.65 -20.10
N GLY A 150 7.39 -6.62 -20.54
CA GLY A 150 7.26 -6.32 -21.95
C GLY A 150 8.63 -6.22 -22.64
N LYS A 151 8.66 -6.37 -23.97
CA LYS A 151 9.87 -6.11 -24.76
C LYS A 151 10.41 -4.73 -24.40
N TRP A 152 11.69 -4.68 -24.13
CA TRP A 152 12.36 -3.47 -23.70
C TRP A 152 13.44 -3.06 -24.69
N ALA A 153 13.46 -1.79 -25.03
CA ALA A 153 14.53 -1.15 -25.78
C ALA A 153 15.05 0.07 -25.01
N PRO A 154 16.28 0.53 -25.27
CA PRO A 154 16.76 1.78 -24.70
C PRO A 154 15.77 2.93 -24.99
N GLY A 155 15.37 3.64 -23.94
CA GLY A 155 14.35 4.70 -24.05
C GLY A 155 12.93 4.26 -23.66
N ASP A 156 12.65 2.97 -23.58
CA ASP A 156 11.38 2.47 -23.08
C ASP A 156 11.28 2.61 -21.56
N TYR A 157 10.06 2.80 -21.09
CA TYR A 157 9.69 2.63 -19.70
C TYR A 157 8.93 1.32 -19.52
N TYR A 158 8.93 0.84 -18.31
CA TYR A 158 8.25 -0.41 -17.95
C TYR A 158 6.80 -0.41 -18.40
N ASN A 159 6.40 -1.53 -18.96
CA ASN A 159 5.01 -1.84 -19.27
C ASN A 159 4.54 -2.96 -18.34
N ASN A 160 3.48 -2.71 -17.62
CA ASN A 160 2.87 -3.67 -16.71
C ASN A 160 2.22 -4.80 -17.53
N ASN A 161 2.46 -6.06 -17.17
CA ASN A 161 1.87 -7.18 -17.84
C ASN A 161 0.95 -7.98 -16.92
N ASP A 162 -0.15 -7.41 -16.50
CA ASP A 162 -1.17 -8.01 -15.65
C ASP A 162 -1.97 -9.11 -16.38
N TRP A 163 -1.30 -10.01 -17.04
CA TRP A 163 -1.96 -10.98 -17.91
C TRP A 163 -2.34 -12.30 -17.24
N LEU A 164 -1.81 -12.56 -16.05
CA LEU A 164 -2.02 -13.82 -15.36
C LEU A 164 -2.21 -13.62 -13.86
N PHE A 165 -3.11 -14.41 -13.29
CA PHE A 165 -3.16 -14.62 -11.86
C PHE A 165 -2.09 -15.65 -11.47
N VAL A 166 -1.16 -15.29 -10.61
CA VAL A 166 -0.05 -16.13 -10.19
C VAL A 166 0.05 -16.14 -8.68
N ASP A 167 -0.04 -17.33 -8.09
CA ASP A 167 0.40 -17.56 -6.73
C ASP A 167 1.91 -17.81 -6.75
N ASP A 168 2.69 -16.80 -6.45
CA ASP A 168 4.14 -16.86 -6.48
C ASP A 168 4.78 -17.68 -5.33
N THR A 169 3.97 -18.21 -4.44
CA THR A 169 4.38 -19.19 -3.42
C THR A 169 4.20 -20.63 -3.87
N ASP A 170 3.53 -20.84 -5.01
CA ASP A 170 3.31 -22.15 -5.62
C ASP A 170 4.19 -22.31 -6.88
N ILE A 171 5.23 -23.15 -6.78
CA ILE A 171 6.16 -23.37 -7.89
C ILE A 171 5.46 -23.91 -9.16
N LEU A 172 4.39 -24.68 -9.02
CA LEU A 172 3.62 -25.19 -10.16
C LEU A 172 2.85 -24.07 -10.83
N ASP A 173 2.27 -23.15 -10.07
CA ASP A 173 1.55 -22.01 -10.61
C ASP A 173 2.51 -20.99 -11.26
N VAL A 174 3.67 -20.75 -10.67
CA VAL A 174 4.75 -19.98 -11.30
C VAL A 174 5.19 -20.60 -12.62
N SER A 175 5.40 -21.92 -12.65
CA SER A 175 5.78 -22.63 -13.87
C SER A 175 4.69 -22.56 -14.94
N ARG A 176 3.43 -22.71 -14.56
CA ARG A 176 2.25 -22.51 -15.44
C ARG A 176 2.26 -21.12 -16.06
N ALA A 177 2.51 -20.08 -15.25
CA ALA A 177 2.56 -18.71 -15.72
C ALA A 177 3.64 -18.50 -16.79
N PHE A 178 4.85 -19.02 -16.60
CA PHE A 178 5.92 -18.94 -17.59
C PHE A 178 5.61 -19.72 -18.87
N VAL A 179 5.04 -20.92 -18.75
CA VAL A 179 4.62 -21.73 -19.93
C VAL A 179 3.54 -21.01 -20.73
N GLN A 180 2.51 -20.49 -20.06
CA GLN A 180 1.44 -19.74 -20.72
C GLN A 180 1.96 -18.47 -21.39
N ALA A 181 2.85 -17.78 -20.75
CA ALA A 181 3.48 -16.60 -21.31
C ALA A 181 4.26 -16.91 -22.59
N LYS A 182 5.06 -17.97 -22.59
CA LYS A 182 5.79 -18.40 -23.78
C LYS A 182 4.88 -18.80 -24.94
N THR A 183 3.77 -19.44 -24.65
CA THR A 183 2.89 -20.00 -25.68
C THR A 183 1.86 -19.01 -26.20
N LYS A 184 1.17 -18.29 -25.28
CA LYS A 184 0.06 -17.39 -25.64
C LYS A 184 0.50 -15.97 -25.93
N LEU A 185 1.61 -15.52 -25.37
CA LEU A 185 2.09 -14.14 -25.42
C LEU A 185 3.45 -14.05 -26.14
N GLN A 186 3.73 -15.02 -26.99
CA GLN A 186 4.97 -15.10 -27.73
C GLN A 186 5.27 -13.80 -28.49
N GLY A 187 6.46 -13.30 -28.28
CA GLY A 187 6.91 -12.06 -28.93
C GLY A 187 6.40 -10.77 -28.29
N GLN A 188 5.54 -10.82 -27.26
CA GLN A 188 5.03 -9.62 -26.62
C GLN A 188 5.83 -9.21 -25.38
N TYR A 189 6.61 -10.11 -24.79
CA TYR A 189 7.42 -9.77 -23.63
C TYR A 189 8.68 -10.63 -23.47
N ASP A 190 9.56 -10.17 -22.61
CA ASP A 190 10.80 -10.82 -22.24
C ASP A 190 10.57 -11.75 -21.02
N LEU A 191 11.15 -12.94 -21.10
CA LEU A 191 10.97 -13.98 -20.07
C LEU A 191 11.99 -13.92 -18.93
N VAL A 192 12.84 -12.91 -18.90
CA VAL A 192 14.02 -12.88 -18.05
C VAL A 192 13.70 -12.65 -16.56
N LYS A 193 12.47 -12.23 -16.21
CA LYS A 193 12.14 -11.87 -14.83
C LYS A 193 11.08 -12.75 -14.21
N ILE A 194 11.21 -12.95 -12.92
CA ILE A 194 10.29 -13.70 -12.08
C ILE A 194 8.91 -13.04 -12.02
N PRO A 195 7.85 -13.77 -11.64
CA PRO A 195 6.54 -13.20 -11.38
C PRO A 195 6.62 -12.03 -10.42
N GLN A 196 5.89 -10.98 -10.73
CA GLN A 196 5.82 -9.79 -9.90
C GLN A 196 4.55 -9.85 -9.07
N THR A 197 4.67 -9.76 -7.79
CA THR A 197 3.55 -9.56 -6.88
C THR A 197 3.60 -8.16 -6.32
N ARG A 198 2.44 -7.51 -6.15
CA ARG A 198 2.39 -6.16 -5.61
C ARG A 198 2.42 -6.17 -4.10
N GLU A 199 1.43 -6.78 -3.48
CA GLU A 199 1.35 -6.91 -2.03
C GLU A 199 1.50 -8.36 -1.63
N ARG A 200 2.42 -8.64 -0.71
CA ARG A 200 2.56 -9.96 -0.12
C ARG A 200 2.18 -9.97 1.34
N ARG A 201 3.01 -9.38 2.17
CA ARG A 201 2.84 -9.32 3.61
C ARG A 201 2.76 -7.88 4.05
N ARG A 202 1.80 -7.62 4.90
CA ARG A 202 1.56 -6.34 5.55
C ARG A 202 1.53 -6.58 7.05
N ILE A 203 2.22 -5.78 7.82
CA ILE A 203 2.18 -5.91 9.29
C ILE A 203 0.76 -5.67 9.80
N ILE A 204 0.46 -6.26 10.94
CA ILE A 204 -0.62 -5.79 11.79
C ILE A 204 -0.02 -4.70 12.69
N GLY A 205 -0.31 -3.46 12.36
CA GLY A 205 0.15 -2.29 13.09
C GLY A 205 -0.75 -1.93 14.26
N ASP A 206 -0.42 -0.83 14.94
CA ASP A 206 -1.29 -0.26 15.97
C ASP A 206 -2.60 0.27 15.39
N TYR A 207 -2.67 0.48 14.08
CA TYR A 207 -3.86 0.77 13.29
C TYR A 207 -3.77 0.10 11.92
N ILE A 208 -4.92 -0.30 11.36
CA ILE A 208 -5.05 -0.87 10.02
C ILE A 208 -5.94 0.05 9.20
N ILE A 209 -5.38 0.69 8.17
CA ILE A 209 -6.18 1.48 7.22
C ILE A 209 -7.11 0.55 6.44
N SER A 210 -8.38 0.91 6.39
CA SER A 210 -9.45 0.25 5.64
C SER A 210 -9.88 1.05 4.40
N VAL A 211 -10.65 0.41 3.53
CA VAL A 211 -11.30 1.11 2.41
C VAL A 211 -12.28 2.18 2.90
N TYR A 212 -12.91 1.93 4.04
CA TYR A 212 -13.85 2.87 4.66
C TYR A 212 -13.17 4.15 5.12
N ASP A 213 -11.93 4.04 5.62
CA ASP A 213 -11.14 5.21 6.02
C ASP A 213 -10.84 6.10 4.81
N VAL A 214 -10.52 5.49 3.67
CA VAL A 214 -10.20 6.20 2.44
C VAL A 214 -11.46 6.87 1.86
N ILE A 215 -12.56 6.13 1.72
CA ILE A 215 -13.78 6.62 1.08
C ILE A 215 -14.44 7.71 1.94
N ASN A 216 -14.42 7.56 3.27
CA ASN A 216 -14.95 8.54 4.20
C ASN A 216 -13.96 9.67 4.53
N HIS A 217 -12.83 9.75 3.82
CA HIS A 217 -11.80 10.80 4.01
C HIS A 217 -11.37 10.96 5.46
N ARG A 218 -11.15 9.84 6.16
CA ARG A 218 -10.78 9.84 7.57
C ARG A 218 -9.48 10.59 7.80
N ARG A 219 -9.45 11.38 8.90
CA ARG A 219 -8.29 12.18 9.33
C ARG A 219 -7.77 11.65 10.66
N TYR A 220 -6.47 11.82 10.91
CA TYR A 220 -5.81 11.32 12.10
C TYR A 220 -4.90 12.37 12.72
N PRO A 221 -4.83 12.46 14.07
CA PRO A 221 -3.94 13.39 14.74
C PRO A 221 -2.45 13.08 14.52
N ASP A 222 -2.13 11.83 14.14
CA ASP A 222 -0.79 11.31 13.92
C ASP A 222 -0.48 11.01 12.44
N THR A 223 -1.15 11.67 11.51
CA THR A 223 -0.84 11.57 10.07
C THR A 223 0.64 11.84 9.81
N ILE A 224 1.33 10.87 9.17
CA ILE A 224 2.76 10.93 8.84
C ILE A 224 3.02 11.02 7.33
N SER A 225 2.08 10.56 6.52
CA SER A 225 2.16 10.72 5.07
C SER A 225 0.78 10.93 4.45
N TYR A 226 0.76 11.70 3.35
CA TYR A 226 -0.43 12.01 2.57
C TYR A 226 -0.34 11.32 1.23
N HIS A 227 -1.37 10.56 0.90
CA HIS A 227 -1.44 9.74 -0.30
C HIS A 227 -2.58 10.17 -1.20
N LYS A 228 -2.45 9.89 -2.49
CA LYS A 228 -3.45 10.24 -3.49
C LYS A 228 -3.42 9.23 -4.62
N SER A 229 -4.51 8.49 -4.82
CA SER A 229 -4.64 7.51 -5.90
C SER A 229 -6.08 7.05 -6.08
N SER A 230 -6.34 6.39 -7.18
CA SER A 230 -7.51 5.53 -7.35
C SER A 230 -7.33 4.21 -6.59
N PHE A 231 -8.44 3.43 -6.43
CA PHE A 231 -8.35 2.04 -5.99
C PHE A 231 -7.86 1.15 -7.15
N ASP A 232 -6.58 1.27 -7.45
CA ASP A 232 -5.89 0.52 -8.50
C ASP A 232 -5.61 -0.91 -8.01
N THR A 233 -6.67 -1.70 -7.78
CA THR A 233 -6.59 -3.06 -7.29
C THR A 233 -6.28 -4.01 -8.44
N HIS A 234 -5.13 -4.65 -8.41
CA HIS A 234 -4.77 -5.72 -9.33
C HIS A 234 -4.98 -7.07 -8.64
N GLY A 235 -6.02 -7.80 -9.03
CA GLY A 235 -6.40 -9.07 -8.44
C GLY A 235 -7.83 -9.10 -7.92
N MET A 236 -8.10 -10.04 -7.02
CA MET A 236 -9.43 -10.19 -6.43
C MET A 236 -9.67 -9.11 -5.37
N ILE A 237 -10.82 -8.48 -5.42
CA ILE A 237 -11.33 -7.64 -4.32
C ILE A 237 -11.96 -8.54 -3.27
N ILE A 238 -11.82 -8.19 -1.99
CA ILE A 238 -12.32 -9.00 -0.87
C ILE A 238 -13.13 -8.19 0.15
N ASP A 239 -13.07 -6.87 0.09
CA ASP A 239 -13.82 -6.04 1.02
C ASP A 239 -15.32 -6.09 0.72
N PRO A 240 -16.18 -6.28 1.72
CA PRO A 240 -17.63 -6.30 1.57
C PRO A 240 -18.21 -5.13 0.78
N LEU A 241 -17.67 -3.92 0.99
CA LEU A 241 -18.12 -2.74 0.25
C LEU A 241 -17.92 -2.90 -1.25
N PHE A 242 -16.72 -3.35 -1.66
CA PHE A 242 -16.38 -3.47 -3.07
C PHE A 242 -17.03 -4.69 -3.75
N ILE A 243 -17.33 -5.74 -2.98
CA ILE A 243 -18.11 -6.88 -3.50
C ILE A 243 -19.55 -6.46 -3.80
N LEU A 244 -20.16 -5.62 -2.95
CA LEU A 244 -21.54 -5.16 -3.12
C LEU A 244 -21.65 -3.94 -4.03
N ASN A 245 -20.71 -3.03 -3.93
CA ASN A 245 -20.67 -1.78 -4.69
C ASN A 245 -19.23 -1.51 -5.14
N PRO A 246 -18.80 -2.11 -6.27
CA PRO A 246 -17.46 -1.94 -6.80
C PRO A 246 -17.10 -0.47 -6.99
N PRO A 247 -15.85 -0.05 -6.74
CA PRO A 247 -15.45 1.33 -6.96
C PRO A 247 -15.64 1.70 -8.43
N GLU A 248 -16.16 2.88 -8.67
CA GLU A 248 -16.27 3.41 -10.04
C GLU A 248 -14.94 3.31 -10.77
N LYS A 249 -14.98 2.88 -12.02
CA LYS A 249 -13.81 2.59 -12.86
C LYS A 249 -12.70 3.61 -12.66
N ARG A 250 -11.50 3.13 -12.38
CA ARG A 250 -10.12 3.69 -12.44
C ARG A 250 -9.89 5.21 -12.36
N HIS A 251 -10.89 6.08 -12.42
CA HIS A 251 -10.67 7.52 -12.62
C HIS A 251 -10.98 8.38 -11.40
N LYS A 252 -11.63 7.83 -10.38
CA LYS A 252 -11.86 8.57 -9.14
C LYS A 252 -10.62 8.52 -8.27
N ILE A 253 -9.99 9.67 -8.11
CA ILE A 253 -8.83 9.83 -7.24
C ILE A 253 -9.31 10.11 -5.82
N TYR A 254 -8.84 9.30 -4.89
CA TYR A 254 -9.06 9.48 -3.47
C TYR A 254 -7.79 10.02 -2.82
N ASP A 255 -7.94 10.80 -1.77
CA ASP A 255 -6.87 11.16 -0.87
C ASP A 255 -6.97 10.36 0.42
N ALA A 256 -5.83 9.93 0.94
CA ALA A 256 -5.73 9.16 2.16
C ALA A 256 -4.61 9.68 3.05
N ASP A 257 -4.92 9.86 4.31
CA ASP A 257 -3.93 10.10 5.35
C ASP A 257 -3.45 8.77 5.93
N VAL A 258 -2.15 8.58 6.03
CA VAL A 258 -1.57 7.40 6.68
C VAL A 258 -1.06 7.83 8.05
N PRO A 259 -1.68 7.34 9.14
CA PRO A 259 -1.20 7.64 10.49
C PRO A 259 0.08 6.87 10.80
N LEU A 260 0.90 7.42 11.69
CA LEU A 260 2.14 6.76 12.15
C LEU A 260 1.87 5.34 12.67
N ARG A 261 0.75 5.14 13.31
CA ARG A 261 0.28 3.85 13.85
C ARG A 261 0.22 2.71 12.82
N CYS A 262 0.07 3.03 11.53
CA CYS A 262 0.12 2.04 10.45
C CYS A 262 1.54 1.56 10.11
N LEU A 263 2.55 2.28 10.52
CA LEU A 263 3.95 1.99 10.27
C LEU A 263 4.64 1.32 11.48
N LEU A 264 3.92 1.17 12.58
CA LEU A 264 4.40 0.61 13.85
C LEU A 264 3.86 -0.81 14.02
N PRO A 265 4.68 -1.85 13.89
CA PRO A 265 4.25 -3.23 14.17
C PRO A 265 3.73 -3.34 15.60
N LYS A 266 2.51 -3.88 15.77
CA LYS A 266 1.89 -4.03 17.08
C LYS A 266 2.76 -4.89 17.99
N GLY A 267 3.03 -4.40 19.20
CA GLY A 267 3.81 -5.12 20.21
C GLY A 267 5.33 -5.09 20.02
N LEU A 268 5.86 -4.46 18.96
CA LEU A 268 7.30 -4.30 18.78
C LEU A 268 7.71 -2.83 18.90
N GLU A 269 8.90 -2.61 19.45
CA GLU A 269 9.57 -1.31 19.57
C GLU A 269 10.88 -1.29 18.77
N GLY A 270 11.35 -0.09 18.42
CA GLY A 270 12.63 0.08 17.71
C GLY A 270 12.61 -0.22 16.22
N ILE A 271 11.44 -0.53 15.65
CA ILE A 271 11.26 -0.80 14.23
C ILE A 271 10.06 -0.03 13.67
N LEU A 272 10.19 0.44 12.43
CA LEU A 272 9.11 0.94 11.59
C LEU A 272 9.09 0.18 10.27
N THR A 273 7.90 -0.01 9.71
CA THR A 273 7.71 -0.64 8.40
C THR A 273 7.14 0.37 7.42
N THR A 274 7.66 0.43 6.21
CA THR A 274 7.24 1.40 5.19
C THR A 274 6.77 0.73 3.90
N GLY A 275 6.13 1.51 3.05
CA GLY A 275 5.70 1.05 1.73
C GLY A 275 4.60 0.00 1.79
N LEU A 276 4.73 -1.02 0.95
CA LEU A 276 3.74 -2.10 0.82
C LEU A 276 3.63 -2.99 2.08
N GLY A 277 4.64 -2.98 2.94
CA GLY A 277 4.61 -3.70 4.22
C GLY A 277 3.81 -2.98 5.32
N ALA A 278 3.36 -1.74 5.11
CA ALA A 278 2.57 -0.98 6.06
C ALA A 278 1.21 -1.66 6.37
N SER A 279 0.67 -1.33 7.54
CA SER A 279 -0.60 -1.90 8.03
C SER A 279 -1.80 -1.32 7.31
N ALA A 280 -2.37 -2.07 6.40
CA ALA A 280 -3.55 -1.71 5.64
C ALA A 280 -4.35 -2.94 5.23
N HIS A 281 -5.68 -2.77 5.09
CA HIS A 281 -6.49 -3.75 4.39
C HIS A 281 -6.00 -3.91 2.94
N ARG A 282 -6.05 -5.12 2.40
CA ARG A 282 -5.55 -5.39 1.07
C ARG A 282 -6.14 -4.44 0.01
N ASP A 283 -7.45 -4.20 0.06
CA ASP A 283 -8.12 -3.36 -0.94
C ASP A 283 -7.93 -1.85 -0.71
N ALA A 284 -7.42 -1.45 0.45
CA ALA A 284 -7.01 -0.07 0.71
C ALA A 284 -5.55 0.21 0.28
N MET A 285 -4.71 -0.84 0.24
CA MET A 285 -3.30 -0.71 -0.11
C MET A 285 -3.05 0.00 -1.45
N PRO A 286 -3.82 -0.23 -2.53
CA PRO A 286 -3.63 0.48 -3.80
C PRO A 286 -3.57 1.99 -3.68
N VAL A 287 -4.37 2.59 -2.79
CA VAL A 287 -4.40 4.04 -2.62
C VAL A 287 -3.14 4.57 -1.92
N ILE A 288 -2.49 3.76 -1.09
CA ILE A 288 -1.36 4.19 -0.26
C ILE A 288 0.00 3.66 -0.73
N ARG A 289 0.07 2.98 -1.88
CA ARG A 289 1.32 2.39 -2.41
C ARG A 289 1.98 3.15 -3.56
N MET A 290 1.45 4.28 -3.99
CA MET A 290 1.97 5.02 -5.15
C MET A 290 3.37 5.60 -4.86
N GLN A 291 4.25 5.45 -5.84
CA GLN A 291 5.67 5.80 -5.69
C GLN A 291 5.93 7.23 -5.14
N PRO A 292 5.25 8.29 -5.62
CA PRO A 292 5.47 9.63 -5.10
C PRO A 292 5.17 9.74 -3.60
N CYS A 293 4.08 9.10 -3.18
CA CYS A 293 3.64 9.11 -1.79
C CYS A 293 4.61 8.33 -0.89
N LEU A 294 5.12 7.19 -1.38
CA LEU A 294 6.10 6.38 -0.65
C LEU A 294 7.46 7.08 -0.52
N GLN A 295 7.85 7.89 -1.48
CA GLN A 295 9.05 8.74 -1.37
C GLN A 295 8.89 9.77 -0.25
N ASN A 296 7.73 10.43 -0.18
CA ASN A 296 7.39 11.36 0.91
C ASN A 296 7.28 10.64 2.25
N GLN A 297 6.71 9.43 2.30
CA GLN A 297 6.65 8.60 3.50
C GLN A 297 8.05 8.21 3.99
N GLY A 298 8.92 7.77 3.09
CA GLY A 298 10.30 7.41 3.40
C GLY A 298 11.08 8.59 4.01
N TYR A 299 10.90 9.80 3.45
CA TYR A 299 11.47 11.01 4.03
C TYR A 299 10.93 11.27 5.44
N ALA A 300 9.62 11.18 5.63
CA ALA A 300 8.96 11.43 6.91
C ALA A 300 9.42 10.45 7.99
N VAL A 301 9.49 9.16 7.66
CA VAL A 301 9.97 8.10 8.57
C VAL A 301 11.46 8.29 8.90
N GLY A 302 12.27 8.66 7.90
CA GLY A 302 13.69 8.96 8.12
C GLY A 302 13.90 10.15 9.06
N TYR A 303 13.12 11.22 8.89
CA TYR A 303 13.16 12.39 9.76
C TYR A 303 12.71 12.05 11.20
N LEU A 304 11.58 11.35 11.34
CA LEU A 304 11.07 10.88 12.62
C LEU A 304 12.11 10.00 13.34
N SER A 305 12.70 9.02 12.63
CA SER A 305 13.70 8.12 13.21
C SER A 305 14.94 8.85 13.70
N ALA A 306 15.38 9.87 12.98
CA ALA A 306 16.52 10.71 13.42
C ALA A 306 16.20 11.49 14.69
N LEU A 307 14.98 12.00 14.83
CA LEU A 307 14.51 12.64 16.06
C LEU A 307 14.44 11.65 17.22
N CYS A 308 13.92 10.43 16.98
CA CYS A 308 13.89 9.37 17.98
C CYS A 308 15.27 9.07 18.54
N VAL A 309 16.27 8.93 17.66
CA VAL A 309 17.68 8.70 18.07
C VAL A 309 18.23 9.86 18.86
N LYS A 310 17.97 11.11 18.41
CA LYS A 310 18.46 12.33 19.05
C LYS A 310 17.83 12.56 20.43
N GLU A 311 16.54 12.30 20.57
CA GLU A 311 15.81 12.50 21.82
C GLU A 311 15.80 11.25 22.71
N ASN A 312 16.41 10.17 22.29
CA ASN A 312 16.40 8.86 22.95
C ASN A 312 14.98 8.38 23.31
N LYS A 313 14.08 8.52 22.34
CA LYS A 313 12.65 8.14 22.46
C LYS A 313 12.28 7.07 21.45
N SER A 314 11.33 6.22 21.80
CA SER A 314 10.73 5.32 20.80
C SER A 314 9.82 6.09 19.83
N PRO A 315 9.56 5.55 18.62
CA PRO A 315 8.65 6.17 17.65
C PRO A 315 7.25 6.47 18.21
N ARG A 316 6.74 5.63 19.12
CA ARG A 316 5.44 5.84 19.78
C ARG A 316 5.42 7.00 20.77
N LYS A 317 6.60 7.43 21.26
CA LYS A 317 6.75 8.50 22.29
C LYS A 317 7.27 9.81 21.73
N ILE A 318 7.52 9.89 20.42
CA ILE A 318 7.96 11.13 19.77
C ILE A 318 6.81 12.16 19.72
N ASP A 319 7.13 13.44 19.86
CA ASP A 319 6.14 14.49 19.58
C ASP A 319 5.84 14.54 18.07
N ILE A 320 4.76 13.88 17.68
CA ILE A 320 4.35 13.81 16.27
C ILE A 320 4.05 15.21 15.70
N LYS A 321 3.58 16.16 16.51
CA LYS A 321 3.31 17.52 16.04
C LYS A 321 4.60 18.26 15.64
N LYS A 322 5.72 17.94 16.29
CA LYS A 322 7.04 18.44 15.87
C LYS A 322 7.43 17.92 14.49
N VAL A 323 7.19 16.63 14.25
CA VAL A 323 7.41 16.01 12.94
C VAL A 323 6.49 16.60 11.89
N GLN A 324 5.19 16.71 12.17
CA GLN A 324 4.20 17.26 11.26
C GLN A 324 4.51 18.70 10.86
N ARG A 325 4.90 19.56 11.81
CA ARG A 325 5.31 20.96 11.49
C ARG A 325 6.45 21.01 10.48
N HIS A 326 7.44 20.11 10.60
CA HIS A 326 8.52 20.04 9.63
C HIS A 326 8.01 19.56 8.26
N LEU A 327 7.18 18.51 8.23
CA LEU A 327 6.65 17.93 6.99
C LEU A 327 5.72 18.90 6.25
N VAL A 328 4.93 19.68 6.97
CA VAL A 328 4.11 20.78 6.41
C VAL A 328 5.01 21.85 5.80
N LYS A 329 6.04 22.28 6.53
CA LYS A 329 6.99 23.31 6.07
C LYS A 329 7.66 22.95 4.73
N ILE A 330 7.93 21.68 4.49
CA ILE A 330 8.54 21.21 3.24
C ILE A 330 7.51 20.77 2.18
N GLY A 331 6.22 20.89 2.46
CA GLY A 331 5.14 20.54 1.55
C GLY A 331 4.85 19.04 1.43
N ASN A 332 5.35 18.20 2.35
CA ASN A 332 5.03 16.76 2.39
C ASN A 332 3.62 16.49 2.91
N LEU A 333 3.13 17.35 3.79
CA LEU A 333 1.80 17.22 4.40
C LEU A 333 1.00 18.52 4.23
N PRO A 334 -0.32 18.42 4.10
CA PRO A 334 -1.19 19.59 4.15
C PRO A 334 -1.24 20.17 5.58
N GLU A 335 -1.44 21.49 5.68
CA GLU A 335 -1.41 22.23 6.96
C GLU A 335 -2.45 21.74 7.99
N ARG A 336 -3.61 21.26 7.50
CA ARG A 336 -4.69 20.76 8.36
C ARG A 336 -4.26 19.67 9.34
N VAL A 337 -3.22 18.85 9.01
CA VAL A 337 -2.76 17.75 9.90
C VAL A 337 -2.34 18.25 11.29
N LEU A 338 -2.00 19.52 11.41
CA LEU A 338 -1.63 20.12 12.70
C LEU A 338 -2.81 20.19 13.67
N THR A 339 -4.04 20.25 13.14
CA THR A 339 -5.29 20.40 13.90
C THR A 339 -6.24 19.21 13.78
N ASP A 340 -5.96 18.28 12.89
CA ASP A 340 -6.77 17.06 12.70
C ASP A 340 -6.91 16.27 14.01
N LYS A 341 -8.12 15.76 14.24
CA LYS A 341 -8.50 15.02 15.46
C LYS A 341 -8.82 13.57 15.13
N GLU A 342 -8.83 12.73 16.16
CA GLU A 342 -9.25 11.34 16.03
C GLU A 342 -10.74 11.26 15.69
N PHE A 343 -11.05 10.39 14.73
CA PHE A 343 -12.43 10.08 14.36
C PHE A 343 -13.09 9.22 15.45
N LYS A 344 -14.25 9.63 15.91
CA LYS A 344 -14.99 8.96 16.99
C LYS A 344 -16.09 8.00 16.53
N GLY A 345 -16.13 7.68 15.24
CA GLY A 345 -17.22 6.91 14.64
C GLY A 345 -18.39 7.79 14.17
N PHE A 346 -19.27 7.22 13.37
CA PHE A 346 -20.48 7.89 12.90
C PHE A 346 -21.57 7.90 13.97
N SER A 347 -22.26 9.03 14.05
CA SER A 347 -23.36 9.22 14.98
C SER A 347 -24.57 8.35 14.64
N ASN A 348 -25.51 8.23 15.58
CA ASN A 348 -26.77 7.54 15.35
C ASN A 348 -27.59 8.16 14.20
N SER A 349 -27.51 9.46 14.05
CA SER A 349 -28.21 10.18 12.97
C SER A 349 -27.61 9.85 11.59
N GLU A 350 -26.28 9.81 11.49
CA GLU A 350 -25.59 9.48 10.23
C GLU A 350 -25.85 8.03 9.82
N MET A 351 -25.76 7.07 10.76
CA MET A 351 -26.08 5.68 10.50
C MET A 351 -27.55 5.47 10.08
N LYS A 352 -28.50 6.19 10.70
CA LYS A 352 -29.91 6.15 10.30
C LYS A 352 -30.15 6.76 8.91
N LYS A 353 -29.42 7.80 8.56
CA LYS A 353 -29.48 8.38 7.20
C LYS A 353 -28.89 7.41 6.17
N ALA A 354 -27.75 6.79 6.50
CA ALA A 354 -27.08 5.83 5.65
C ALA A 354 -27.98 4.60 5.35
N ILE A 355 -28.58 4.00 6.38
CA ILE A 355 -29.48 2.86 6.16
C ILE A 355 -30.75 3.24 5.39
N ALA A 356 -31.29 4.44 5.57
CA ALA A 356 -32.44 4.90 4.81
C ALA A 356 -32.15 5.11 3.32
N SER A 357 -30.91 5.37 2.96
CA SER A 357 -30.50 5.58 1.57
C SER A 357 -29.82 4.37 0.91
N VAL A 358 -29.56 3.29 1.66
CA VAL A 358 -28.73 2.16 1.16
C VAL A 358 -29.40 1.38 0.04
N THR A 359 -30.73 1.40 -0.04
CA THR A 359 -31.50 0.77 -1.10
C THR A 359 -31.44 1.55 -2.43
N ASP A 360 -30.93 2.77 -2.41
CA ASP A 360 -30.57 3.54 -3.61
C ASP A 360 -29.11 3.23 -3.98
N ASN A 361 -28.91 2.13 -4.70
CA ASN A 361 -27.61 1.68 -5.21
C ASN A 361 -26.49 1.69 -4.16
N TYR A 362 -26.74 1.10 -2.99
CA TYR A 362 -25.79 0.99 -1.86
C TYR A 362 -25.27 2.32 -1.32
N LYS A 363 -25.95 3.44 -1.55
CA LYS A 363 -25.56 4.75 -1.04
C LYS A 363 -25.51 4.77 0.49
N GLY A 364 -24.37 5.15 1.06
CA GLY A 364 -24.15 5.15 2.52
C GLY A 364 -23.63 3.82 3.07
N LEU A 365 -23.43 2.80 2.22
CA LEU A 365 -22.91 1.50 2.66
C LEU A 365 -21.52 1.66 3.29
N GLU A 366 -20.67 2.55 2.78
CA GLU A 366 -19.36 2.89 3.30
C GLU A 366 -19.39 3.42 4.74
N ILE A 367 -20.51 4.02 5.15
CA ILE A 367 -20.75 4.46 6.53
C ILE A 367 -21.22 3.28 7.38
N LEU A 368 -22.16 2.51 6.88
CA LEU A 368 -22.75 1.37 7.59
C LEU A 368 -21.74 0.30 7.96
N LEU A 369 -20.85 -0.03 7.02
CA LEU A 369 -19.83 -1.07 7.21
C LEU A 369 -18.70 -0.68 8.17
N THR A 370 -18.62 0.59 8.60
CA THR A 370 -17.69 0.98 9.68
C THR A 370 -18.09 0.42 11.05
N ASP A 371 -19.36 0.02 11.22
CA ASP A 371 -19.90 -0.61 12.42
C ASP A 371 -20.81 -1.79 12.00
N PRO A 372 -20.22 -2.97 11.72
CA PRO A 372 -20.95 -4.12 11.21
C PRO A 372 -22.11 -4.60 12.11
N GLU A 373 -21.91 -4.59 13.43
CA GLU A 373 -22.95 -5.02 14.37
C GLU A 373 -24.20 -4.14 14.28
N ARG A 374 -23.98 -2.85 14.24
CA ARG A 374 -25.03 -1.86 14.11
C ARG A 374 -25.66 -1.87 12.72
N CYS A 375 -24.87 -2.09 11.68
CA CYS A 375 -25.37 -2.29 10.32
C CYS A 375 -26.33 -3.48 10.27
N ILE A 376 -25.98 -4.62 10.87
CA ILE A 376 -26.85 -5.81 10.96
C ILE A 376 -28.15 -5.48 11.65
N GLN A 377 -28.14 -4.77 12.78
CA GLN A 377 -29.35 -4.38 13.51
C GLN A 377 -30.28 -3.52 12.66
N LEU A 378 -29.72 -2.49 12.03
CA LEU A 378 -30.49 -1.55 11.18
C LEU A 378 -31.05 -2.23 9.93
N ALA A 379 -30.22 -2.99 9.22
CA ALA A 379 -30.64 -3.71 8.02
C ALA A 379 -31.67 -4.81 8.32
N SER A 380 -31.53 -5.52 9.43
CA SER A 380 -32.52 -6.53 9.87
C SER A 380 -33.88 -5.92 10.20
N LYS A 381 -33.88 -4.72 10.75
CA LYS A 381 -35.14 -3.99 11.01
C LYS A 381 -35.77 -3.50 9.70
N GLN A 382 -34.97 -2.97 8.79
CA GLN A 382 -35.47 -2.41 7.53
C GLN A 382 -36.00 -3.49 6.58
N ILE A 383 -35.32 -4.65 6.45
CA ILE A 383 -35.77 -5.73 5.57
C ILE A 383 -37.10 -6.31 5.98
N ALA A 384 -37.41 -6.32 7.30
CA ALA A 384 -38.70 -6.78 7.81
C ALA A 384 -39.88 -5.91 7.35
N GLY A 385 -39.66 -4.64 7.07
CA GLY A 385 -40.65 -3.69 6.55
C GLY A 385 -40.58 -3.43 5.06
N ALA A 386 -39.58 -3.98 4.35
CA ALA A 386 -39.39 -3.77 2.92
C ALA A 386 -40.50 -4.43 2.10
N THR A 387 -41.08 -3.69 1.17
CA THR A 387 -42.12 -4.19 0.29
C THR A 387 -41.64 -4.48 -1.10
N MET A 388 -40.68 -3.69 -1.59
CA MET A 388 -40.11 -3.82 -2.93
C MET A 388 -39.10 -4.96 -3.01
N PRO A 389 -39.15 -5.80 -4.06
CA PRO A 389 -38.20 -6.90 -4.24
C PRO A 389 -36.73 -6.44 -4.26
N GLU A 390 -36.44 -5.34 -4.96
CA GLU A 390 -35.09 -4.77 -5.10
C GLU A 390 -34.52 -4.33 -3.75
N GLU A 391 -35.32 -3.69 -2.91
CA GLU A 391 -34.91 -3.31 -1.55
C GLU A 391 -34.54 -4.54 -0.72
N LYS A 392 -35.37 -5.60 -0.82
CA LYS A 392 -35.12 -6.87 -0.12
C LYS A 392 -33.81 -7.50 -0.57
N VAL A 393 -33.52 -7.47 -1.87
CA VAL A 393 -32.27 -8.01 -2.43
C VAL A 393 -31.05 -7.25 -1.89
N ILE A 394 -31.07 -5.92 -1.94
CA ILE A 394 -29.95 -5.09 -1.44
C ILE A 394 -29.73 -5.34 0.05
N LEU A 395 -30.77 -5.31 0.86
CA LEU A 395 -30.66 -5.53 2.31
C LEU A 395 -30.23 -6.97 2.64
N ALA A 396 -30.75 -7.97 1.90
CA ALA A 396 -30.32 -9.36 2.06
C ALA A 396 -28.85 -9.55 1.66
N SER A 397 -28.38 -8.88 0.62
CA SER A 397 -26.97 -8.90 0.21
C SER A 397 -26.05 -8.37 1.32
N ILE A 398 -26.40 -7.22 1.90
CA ILE A 398 -25.65 -6.64 3.03
C ILE A 398 -25.65 -7.59 4.23
N LEU A 399 -26.81 -8.15 4.58
CA LEU A 399 -26.92 -9.07 5.71
C LEU A 399 -26.16 -10.37 5.46
N CYS A 400 -26.23 -10.96 4.28
CA CYS A 400 -25.52 -12.19 3.93
C CYS A 400 -24.00 -12.00 3.96
N ILE A 401 -23.48 -10.93 3.40
CA ILE A 401 -22.02 -10.66 3.40
C ILE A 401 -21.49 -10.42 4.81
N LEU A 402 -22.33 -9.93 5.72
CA LEU A 402 -22.06 -9.80 7.15
C LEU A 402 -22.37 -11.07 7.96
N GLY A 403 -22.55 -12.22 7.30
CA GLY A 403 -22.70 -13.53 7.93
C GLY A 403 -24.12 -13.90 8.35
N GLN A 404 -25.14 -13.10 7.99
CA GLN A 404 -26.55 -13.39 8.31
C GLN A 404 -27.21 -14.29 7.26
N GLY A 405 -26.74 -15.54 7.15
CA GLY A 405 -27.11 -16.50 6.10
C GLY A 405 -28.62 -16.84 6.00
N LYS A 406 -29.41 -16.55 7.02
CA LYS A 406 -30.89 -16.72 6.98
C LYS A 406 -31.57 -15.92 5.87
N HIS A 407 -30.91 -14.91 5.32
CA HIS A 407 -31.42 -14.09 4.23
C HIS A 407 -31.00 -14.58 2.82
N ALA A 408 -30.19 -15.63 2.72
CA ALA A 408 -29.74 -16.21 1.46
C ALA A 408 -30.90 -16.70 0.53
N PRO A 409 -32.04 -17.21 1.02
CA PRO A 409 -33.16 -17.56 0.16
C PRO A 409 -33.68 -16.39 -0.71
N VAL A 410 -33.63 -15.16 -0.20
CA VAL A 410 -34.02 -13.96 -0.98
C VAL A 410 -33.12 -13.78 -2.19
N LEU A 411 -31.80 -13.96 -2.01
CA LEU A 411 -30.81 -13.84 -3.09
C LEU A 411 -30.94 -15.00 -4.08
N ALA A 412 -31.16 -16.22 -3.59
CA ALA A 412 -31.33 -17.40 -4.43
C ALA A 412 -32.56 -17.24 -5.35
N GLU A 413 -33.66 -16.67 -4.85
CA GLU A 413 -34.85 -16.41 -5.66
C GLU A 413 -34.59 -15.32 -6.70
N ALA A 414 -33.92 -14.23 -6.32
CA ALA A 414 -33.54 -13.16 -7.27
C ALA A 414 -32.67 -13.70 -8.41
N ILE A 415 -31.67 -14.54 -8.11
CA ILE A 415 -30.77 -15.17 -9.10
C ILE A 415 -31.55 -16.06 -10.07
N ARG A 416 -32.54 -16.85 -9.61
CA ARG A 416 -33.38 -17.69 -10.48
C ARG A 416 -34.18 -16.89 -11.52
N GLN A 417 -34.51 -15.65 -11.16
CA GLN A 417 -35.28 -14.74 -12.04
C GLN A 417 -34.38 -13.98 -13.02
N TYR A 418 -33.08 -13.99 -12.81
CA TYR A 418 -32.12 -13.33 -13.69
C TYR A 418 -31.98 -14.13 -14.98
N LYS A 419 -32.25 -13.48 -16.13
CA LYS A 419 -32.21 -14.12 -17.46
C LYS A 419 -30.90 -13.89 -18.19
N ASP A 420 -30.23 -12.81 -17.86
CA ASP A 420 -28.99 -12.39 -18.52
C ASP A 420 -27.79 -12.58 -17.61
N TRP A 421 -26.64 -12.84 -18.22
CA TRP A 421 -25.37 -12.86 -17.50
C TRP A 421 -24.98 -11.43 -17.21
N ASP A 422 -24.75 -11.11 -15.94
CA ASP A 422 -24.11 -9.86 -15.56
C ASP A 422 -22.65 -9.90 -16.02
N GLU A 423 -22.22 -8.91 -16.81
CA GLU A 423 -20.82 -8.79 -17.23
C GLU A 423 -19.86 -8.71 -16.04
N GLY A 424 -20.40 -8.41 -14.88
CA GLY A 424 -19.64 -8.27 -13.65
C GLY A 424 -18.72 -7.06 -13.65
N TRP A 425 -17.86 -7.01 -12.67
CA TRP A 425 -16.85 -5.97 -12.56
C TRP A 425 -15.57 -6.43 -13.24
N HIS A 426 -15.29 -5.88 -14.41
CA HIS A 426 -14.05 -6.13 -15.13
C HIS A 426 -12.96 -5.17 -14.66
N TYR A 427 -11.98 -5.73 -13.98
CA TYR A 427 -10.75 -5.03 -13.70
C TYR A 427 -9.68 -5.47 -14.72
N THR A 428 -9.29 -4.60 -15.60
CA THR A 428 -8.18 -4.80 -16.56
C THR A 428 -7.07 -3.82 -16.29
#